data_529247d54ec086f369d6da440b785a63
#
_entry.id   529247d54ec086f369d6da440b785a63
#
_cell.length_a   1.000
_cell.length_b   1.000
_cell.length_c   1.000
_cell.angle_alpha   90.00
_cell.angle_beta   90.00
_cell.angle_gamma   90.00
#
_symmetry.space_group_name_H-M   'P 1'
#
loop_
_entity.id
_entity.type
_entity.pdbx_description
1 polymer ?
#
loop_
_entity_poly.entity_id
_entity_poly.type
_entity_poly.pdbx_seq_one_letter_code
_entity_poly.pdbx_strand_id
1 'polypeptide(L)'
;AVNIMESAQELYEKGLKFSENAKKDLEVLGQAVEDIVNTAYEVFDKQDMKLAEKIEPLEEVIDELSKEVKRRHVQRLRNGECTIEMGFILSDITTCLERVADHCSNIGVCVTQVNEDLYDTHSHLNIVKSHPDETFYHELEDARIKYQLS
;
A
#
# COMPACT_ATOMS: atom_id res chain seq x y z
N ALA A 1 -1.11 6.94 -11.40
CA ALA A 1 -0.05 7.89 -11.79
C ALA A 1 -0.61 9.31 -12.02
N VAL A 2 -1.65 9.50 -12.83
CA VAL A 2 -2.20 10.84 -13.14
C VAL A 2 -2.63 11.58 -11.87
N ASN A 3 -3.43 10.98 -11.01
CA ASN A 3 -3.92 11.60 -9.77
C ASN A 3 -2.79 12.06 -8.82
N ILE A 4 -1.70 11.29 -8.70
CA ILE A 4 -0.54 11.69 -7.89
C ILE A 4 0.16 12.89 -8.50
N MET A 5 0.27 12.95 -9.83
CA MET A 5 0.80 14.13 -10.54
C MET A 5 -0.07 15.37 -10.32
N GLU A 6 -1.39 15.23 -10.40
CA GLU A 6 -2.35 16.31 -10.13
C GLU A 6 -2.22 16.82 -8.70
N SER A 7 -2.13 15.91 -7.71
CA SER A 7 -1.88 16.29 -6.30
C SER A 7 -0.53 17.01 -6.11
N ALA A 8 0.52 16.57 -6.81
CA ALA A 8 1.83 17.24 -6.76
C ALA A 8 1.80 18.61 -7.41
N GLN A 9 1.08 18.76 -8.52
CA GLN A 9 0.88 20.03 -9.20
C GLN A 9 0.09 21.00 -8.31
N GLU A 10 -0.97 20.56 -7.65
CA GLU A 10 -1.76 21.35 -6.73
C GLU A 10 -0.91 21.87 -5.55
N LEU A 11 -0.06 21.01 -4.96
CA LEU A 11 0.90 21.42 -3.92
C LEU A 11 1.82 22.54 -4.42
N TYR A 12 2.36 22.38 -5.64
CA TYR A 12 3.28 23.34 -6.24
C TYR A 12 2.59 24.69 -6.52
N GLU A 13 1.44 24.67 -7.17
CA GLU A 13 0.68 25.88 -7.55
C GLU A 13 0.22 26.68 -6.32
N LYS A 14 -0.17 26.00 -5.25
CA LYS A 14 -0.61 26.62 -4.00
C LYS A 14 0.53 26.95 -3.04
N GLY A 15 1.78 26.59 -3.36
CA GLY A 15 2.94 26.79 -2.50
C GLY A 15 2.85 26.03 -1.18
N LEU A 16 2.07 24.93 -1.15
CA LEU A 16 1.87 24.09 0.03
C LEU A 16 3.01 23.07 0.16
N LYS A 17 3.38 22.78 1.42
CA LYS A 17 4.42 21.78 1.72
C LYS A 17 3.98 20.91 2.90
N PHE A 18 4.15 19.61 2.76
CA PHE A 18 4.01 18.70 3.90
C PHE A 18 5.06 18.99 4.98
N SER A 19 4.66 18.81 6.25
CA SER A 19 5.62 18.82 7.36
C SER A 19 6.65 17.69 7.21
N GLU A 20 7.81 17.82 7.84
CA GLU A 20 8.86 16.79 7.76
C GLU A 20 8.36 15.42 8.26
N ASN A 21 7.51 15.40 9.28
CA ASN A 21 6.90 14.17 9.78
C ASN A 21 5.92 13.56 8.75
N ALA A 22 5.11 14.40 8.06
CA ALA A 22 4.22 13.90 7.02
C ALA A 22 4.99 13.36 5.80
N LYS A 23 6.12 13.97 5.45
CA LYS A 23 7.01 13.46 4.39
C LYS A 23 7.58 12.09 4.75
N LYS A 24 8.10 11.93 5.98
CA LYS A 24 8.60 10.63 6.45
C LYS A 24 7.51 9.55 6.43
N ASP A 25 6.30 9.87 6.91
CA ASP A 25 5.18 8.94 6.84
C ASP A 25 4.89 8.52 5.38
N LEU A 26 4.89 9.47 4.44
CA LEU A 26 4.67 9.20 3.01
C LEU A 26 5.84 8.47 2.34
N GLU A 27 7.08 8.71 2.77
CA GLU A 27 8.26 7.99 2.30
C GLU A 27 8.20 6.50 2.65
N VAL A 28 7.82 6.17 3.90
CA VAL A 28 7.66 4.77 4.33
C VAL A 28 6.54 4.09 3.55
N LEU A 29 5.38 4.74 3.40
CA LEU A 29 4.28 4.21 2.62
C LEU A 29 4.67 4.03 1.14
N GLY A 30 5.37 5.01 0.56
CA GLY A 30 5.86 4.97 -0.82
C GLY A 30 6.82 3.81 -1.05
N GLN A 31 7.75 3.55 -0.10
CA GLN A 31 8.69 2.43 -0.18
C GLN A 31 7.95 1.08 -0.14
N ALA A 32 6.95 0.93 0.72
CA ALA A 32 6.15 -0.29 0.77
C ALA A 32 5.41 -0.54 -0.55
N VAL A 33 4.86 0.52 -1.16
CA VAL A 33 4.18 0.44 -2.46
C VAL A 33 5.16 0.14 -3.59
N GLU A 34 6.36 0.71 -3.58
CA GLU A 34 7.41 0.37 -4.54
C GLU A 34 7.79 -1.12 -4.46
N ASP A 35 7.93 -1.64 -3.24
CA ASP A 35 8.28 -3.04 -3.02
C ASP A 35 7.17 -4.00 -3.49
N ILE A 36 5.89 -3.69 -3.24
CA ILE A 36 4.80 -4.55 -3.74
C ILE A 36 4.70 -4.52 -5.27
N VAL A 37 4.93 -3.37 -5.91
CA VAL A 37 4.95 -3.27 -7.37
C VAL A 37 6.08 -4.11 -7.95
N ASN A 38 7.29 -4.02 -7.39
CA ASN A 38 8.43 -4.81 -7.83
C ASN A 38 8.18 -6.30 -7.62
N THR A 39 7.61 -6.69 -6.47
CA THR A 39 7.25 -8.07 -6.18
C THR A 39 6.21 -8.60 -7.16
N ALA A 40 5.14 -7.85 -7.43
CA ALA A 40 4.11 -8.26 -8.39
C ALA A 40 4.66 -8.38 -9.82
N TYR A 41 5.57 -7.48 -10.21
CA TYR A 41 6.26 -7.58 -11.50
C TYR A 41 7.10 -8.86 -11.60
N GLU A 42 7.91 -9.17 -10.57
CA GLU A 42 8.72 -10.39 -10.54
C GLU A 42 7.86 -11.66 -10.55
N VAL A 43 6.77 -11.67 -9.79
CA VAL A 43 5.79 -12.77 -9.78
C VAL A 43 5.22 -12.99 -11.17
N PHE A 44 4.84 -11.93 -11.85
CA PHE A 44 4.30 -12.02 -13.21
C PHE A 44 5.35 -12.50 -14.22
N ASP A 45 6.55 -11.94 -14.17
CA ASP A 45 7.64 -12.24 -15.12
C ASP A 45 8.19 -13.67 -14.93
N LYS A 46 8.41 -14.09 -13.68
CA LYS A 46 9.04 -15.38 -13.35
C LYS A 46 8.03 -16.50 -13.06
N GLN A 47 6.75 -16.18 -12.93
CA GLN A 47 5.70 -17.12 -12.48
C GLN A 47 6.06 -17.81 -11.15
N ASP A 48 6.68 -17.04 -10.23
CA ASP A 48 7.16 -17.54 -8.94
C ASP A 48 6.04 -17.54 -7.89
N MET A 49 5.49 -18.74 -7.64
CA MET A 49 4.38 -18.92 -6.70
C MET A 49 4.76 -18.64 -5.24
N LYS A 50 6.02 -18.92 -4.85
CA LYS A 50 6.49 -18.62 -3.49
C LYS A 50 6.62 -17.13 -3.25
N LEU A 51 6.99 -16.39 -4.28
CA LEU A 51 7.05 -14.94 -4.23
C LEU A 51 5.63 -14.34 -4.20
N ALA A 52 4.66 -14.97 -4.87
CA ALA A 52 3.27 -14.54 -4.85
C ALA A 52 2.66 -14.56 -3.43
N GLU A 53 3.06 -15.51 -2.57
CA GLU A 53 2.62 -15.60 -1.18
C GLU A 53 2.97 -14.37 -0.34
N LYS A 54 3.98 -13.57 -0.76
CA LYS A 54 4.40 -12.34 -0.06
C LYS A 54 3.56 -11.11 -0.40
N ILE A 55 2.80 -11.15 -1.49
CA ILE A 55 2.06 -9.98 -1.97
C ILE A 55 0.94 -9.61 -1.00
N GLU A 56 0.14 -10.58 -0.59
CA GLU A 56 -1.02 -10.33 0.27
C GLU A 56 -0.65 -9.81 1.67
N PRO A 57 0.36 -10.38 2.39
CA PRO A 57 0.85 -9.79 3.63
C PRO A 57 1.35 -8.36 3.46
N LEU A 58 2.01 -8.04 2.35
CA LEU A 58 2.53 -6.69 2.09
C LEU A 58 1.41 -5.71 1.75
N GLU A 59 0.37 -6.15 1.04
CA GLU A 59 -0.84 -5.35 0.79
C GLU A 59 -1.54 -4.97 2.10
N GLU A 60 -1.71 -5.93 3.02
CA GLU A 60 -2.32 -5.69 4.33
C GLU A 60 -1.53 -4.65 5.14
N VAL A 61 -0.18 -4.71 5.10
CA VAL A 61 0.68 -3.70 5.75
C VAL A 61 0.51 -2.32 5.11
N ILE A 62 0.39 -2.23 3.79
CA ILE A 62 0.17 -0.96 3.09
C ILE A 62 -1.17 -0.35 3.50
N ASP A 63 -2.21 -1.17 3.66
CA ASP A 63 -3.53 -0.78 4.11
C ASP A 63 -3.50 -0.23 5.57
N GLU A 64 -2.78 -0.92 6.45
CA GLU A 64 -2.53 -0.46 7.84
C GLU A 64 -1.75 0.87 7.87
N LEU A 65 -0.68 0.99 7.07
CA LEU A 65 0.12 2.21 6.96
C LEU A 65 -0.71 3.39 6.46
N SER A 66 -1.51 3.20 5.43
CA SER A 66 -2.38 4.24 4.89
C SER A 66 -3.37 4.76 5.93
N LYS A 67 -4.00 3.87 6.69
CA LYS A 67 -4.89 4.23 7.81
C LYS A 67 -4.15 5.02 8.87
N GLU A 68 -2.95 4.60 9.23
CA GLU A 68 -2.13 5.26 10.24
C GLU A 68 -1.63 6.63 9.78
N VAL A 69 -1.18 6.77 8.54
CA VAL A 69 -0.79 8.08 7.94
C VAL A 69 -1.95 9.07 7.98
N LYS A 70 -3.16 8.64 7.59
CA LYS A 70 -4.38 9.45 7.66
C LYS A 70 -4.70 9.84 9.12
N ARG A 71 -4.59 8.90 10.06
CA ARG A 71 -4.81 9.14 11.50
C ARG A 71 -3.83 10.16 12.07
N ARG A 72 -2.54 10.05 11.75
CA ARG A 72 -1.50 11.01 12.16
C ARG A 72 -1.75 12.39 11.58
N HIS A 73 -2.23 12.48 10.35
CA HIS A 73 -2.60 13.78 9.77
C HIS A 73 -3.74 14.45 10.55
N VAL A 74 -4.77 13.71 10.95
CA VAL A 74 -5.86 14.25 11.79
C VAL A 74 -5.32 14.78 13.14
N GLN A 75 -4.34 14.12 13.73
CA GLN A 75 -3.69 14.63 14.94
C GLN A 75 -2.93 15.94 14.68
N ARG A 76 -2.15 16.01 13.60
CA ARG A 76 -1.44 17.24 13.18
C ARG A 76 -2.42 18.39 12.94
N LEU A 77 -3.56 18.09 12.32
CA LEU A 77 -4.62 19.08 12.10
C LEU A 77 -5.19 19.63 13.42
N ARG A 78 -5.46 18.75 14.40
CA ARG A 78 -5.95 19.15 15.74
C ARG A 78 -4.94 20.00 16.50
N ASN A 79 -3.65 19.77 16.28
CA ASN A 79 -2.56 20.54 16.89
C ASN A 79 -2.27 21.87 16.15
N GLY A 80 -2.96 22.15 15.05
CA GLY A 80 -2.69 23.33 14.22
C GLY A 80 -1.39 23.27 13.40
N GLU A 81 -0.82 22.06 13.23
CA GLU A 81 0.44 21.83 12.50
C GLU A 81 0.25 21.67 10.99
N CYS A 82 -0.99 21.54 10.53
CA CYS A 82 -1.34 21.44 9.11
C CYS A 82 -2.74 21.99 8.85
N THR A 83 -3.15 22.01 7.58
CA THR A 83 -4.44 22.54 7.13
C THR A 83 -5.35 21.42 6.62
N ILE A 84 -6.66 21.70 6.59
CA ILE A 84 -7.68 20.80 6.03
C ILE A 84 -7.36 20.50 4.54
N GLU A 85 -6.92 21.51 3.80
CA GLU A 85 -6.56 21.39 2.40
C GLU A 85 -5.42 20.38 2.18
N MET A 86 -4.39 20.44 3.02
CA MET A 86 -3.32 19.44 3.04
C MET A 86 -3.85 18.03 3.32
N GLY A 87 -4.92 17.92 4.12
CA GLY A 87 -5.59 16.65 4.40
C GLY A 87 -6.26 16.02 3.19
N PHE A 88 -6.89 16.82 2.34
CA PHE A 88 -7.47 16.32 1.10
C PHE A 88 -6.39 15.77 0.16
N ILE A 89 -5.31 16.54 -0.06
CA ILE A 89 -4.20 16.15 -0.92
C ILE A 89 -3.53 14.85 -0.37
N LEU A 90 -3.29 14.78 0.94
CA LEU A 90 -2.74 13.57 1.56
C LEU A 90 -3.67 12.35 1.37
N SER A 91 -4.99 12.55 1.56
CA SER A 91 -5.98 11.50 1.37
C SER A 91 -6.01 10.98 -0.06
N ASP A 92 -5.92 11.85 -1.04
CA ASP A 92 -5.89 11.48 -2.45
C ASP A 92 -4.63 10.68 -2.79
N ILE A 93 -3.45 11.13 -2.31
CA ILE A 93 -2.19 10.41 -2.50
C ILE A 93 -2.26 9.03 -1.86
N THR A 94 -2.66 8.92 -0.58
CA THR A 94 -2.73 7.64 0.12
C THR A 94 -3.72 6.69 -0.53
N THR A 95 -4.90 7.18 -0.95
CA THR A 95 -5.89 6.36 -1.65
C THR A 95 -5.38 5.85 -3.01
N CYS A 96 -4.60 6.68 -3.73
CA CYS A 96 -3.95 6.23 -4.97
C CYS A 96 -2.92 5.12 -4.71
N LEU A 97 -2.15 5.23 -3.63
CA LEU A 97 -1.15 4.23 -3.25
C LEU A 97 -1.81 2.91 -2.80
N GLU A 98 -2.87 2.96 -1.98
CA GLU A 98 -3.71 1.80 -1.64
C GLU A 98 -4.19 1.07 -2.90
N ARG A 99 -4.78 1.79 -3.84
CA ARG A 99 -5.28 1.18 -5.10
C ARG A 99 -4.18 0.54 -5.94
N VAL A 100 -2.96 1.04 -5.89
CA VAL A 100 -1.82 0.37 -6.56
C VAL A 100 -1.52 -0.96 -5.88
N ALA A 101 -1.51 -1.01 -4.55
CA ALA A 101 -1.31 -2.24 -3.78
C ALA A 101 -2.42 -3.27 -4.06
N ASP A 102 -3.70 -2.86 -4.05
CA ASP A 102 -4.84 -3.71 -4.43
C ASP A 102 -4.66 -4.35 -5.82
N HIS A 103 -4.18 -3.55 -6.81
CA HIS A 103 -3.94 -4.09 -8.15
C HIS A 103 -2.78 -5.07 -8.17
N CYS A 104 -1.74 -4.87 -7.37
CA CYS A 104 -0.63 -5.82 -7.24
C CYS A 104 -1.10 -7.13 -6.59
N SER A 105 -1.93 -7.07 -5.54
CA SER A 105 -2.57 -8.25 -4.93
C SER A 105 -3.38 -9.02 -5.97
N ASN A 106 -4.22 -8.35 -6.75
CA ASN A 106 -4.99 -8.99 -7.84
C ASN A 106 -4.09 -9.66 -8.89
N ILE A 107 -2.94 -9.08 -9.24
CA ILE A 107 -1.96 -9.70 -10.16
C ILE A 107 -1.42 -10.99 -9.53
N GLY A 108 -1.01 -10.96 -8.26
CA GLY A 108 -0.53 -12.14 -7.54
C GLY A 108 -1.54 -13.28 -7.57
N VAL A 109 -2.79 -12.99 -7.25
CA VAL A 109 -3.88 -13.97 -7.29
C VAL A 109 -4.12 -14.52 -8.69
N CYS A 110 -4.15 -13.66 -9.71
CA CYS A 110 -4.33 -14.11 -11.11
C CYS A 110 -3.20 -15.07 -11.55
N VAL A 111 -1.95 -14.78 -11.18
CA VAL A 111 -0.81 -15.66 -11.49
C VAL A 111 -0.96 -17.01 -10.78
N THR A 112 -1.34 -17.00 -9.49
CA THR A 112 -1.60 -18.22 -8.72
C THR A 112 -2.69 -19.06 -9.38
N GLN A 113 -3.83 -18.47 -9.74
CA GLN A 113 -4.95 -19.17 -10.34
C GLN A 113 -4.66 -19.77 -11.70
N VAL A 114 -3.91 -19.04 -12.56
CA VAL A 114 -3.50 -19.57 -13.87
C VAL A 114 -2.64 -20.81 -13.72
N ASN A 115 -1.79 -20.86 -12.68
CA ASN A 115 -0.92 -22.00 -12.42
C ASN A 115 -1.63 -23.19 -11.73
N GLU A 116 -2.73 -22.94 -11.03
CA GLU A 116 -3.51 -23.97 -10.30
C GLU A 116 -4.78 -24.40 -11.04
N ASP A 117 -5.03 -23.93 -12.28
CA ASP A 117 -6.28 -24.14 -13.04
C ASP A 117 -7.56 -23.69 -12.31
N LEU A 118 -7.44 -22.76 -11.36
CA LEU A 118 -8.57 -22.21 -10.60
C LEU A 118 -9.14 -20.95 -11.28
N TYR A 119 -10.45 -20.93 -11.55
CA TYR A 119 -11.10 -19.85 -12.31
C TYR A 119 -11.80 -18.76 -11.47
N ASP A 120 -11.69 -18.78 -10.13
CA ASP A 120 -12.40 -17.82 -9.27
C ASP A 120 -11.47 -17.00 -8.38
N THR A 121 -11.11 -15.80 -8.85
CA THR A 121 -10.19 -14.86 -8.19
C THR A 121 -10.68 -14.41 -6.82
N HIS A 122 -11.97 -14.14 -6.68
CA HIS A 122 -12.52 -13.63 -5.42
C HIS A 122 -12.61 -14.71 -4.34
N SER A 123 -12.90 -15.94 -4.74
CA SER A 123 -12.92 -17.06 -3.80
C SER A 123 -11.55 -17.36 -3.21
N HIS A 124 -10.48 -17.27 -4.02
CA HIS A 124 -9.11 -17.50 -3.54
C HIS A 124 -8.65 -16.42 -2.54
N LEU A 125 -8.83 -15.14 -2.84
CA LEU A 125 -8.53 -14.03 -1.91
C LEU A 125 -9.28 -14.17 -0.59
N ASN A 126 -10.55 -14.54 -0.63
CA ASN A 126 -11.33 -14.75 0.58
C ASN A 126 -10.82 -15.94 1.41
N ILE A 127 -10.29 -16.99 0.77
CA ILE A 127 -9.70 -18.14 1.46
C ILE A 127 -8.40 -17.72 2.15
N VAL A 128 -7.48 -17.04 1.45
CA VAL A 128 -6.21 -16.56 2.01
C VAL A 128 -6.45 -15.62 3.20
N LYS A 129 -7.34 -14.64 3.06
CA LYS A 129 -7.65 -13.67 4.15
C LYS A 129 -8.44 -14.29 5.31
N SER A 130 -9.27 -15.30 5.06
CA SER A 130 -10.09 -15.93 6.12
C SER A 130 -9.40 -17.07 6.87
N HIS A 131 -8.40 -17.72 6.26
CA HIS A 131 -7.65 -18.81 6.85
C HIS A 131 -6.16 -18.65 6.55
N PRO A 132 -5.52 -17.56 7.06
CA PRO A 132 -4.10 -17.35 6.84
C PRO A 132 -3.31 -18.46 7.53
N ASP A 133 -2.31 -18.97 6.84
CA ASP A 133 -1.39 -19.98 7.37
C ASP A 133 -0.23 -19.35 8.18
N GLU A 134 0.66 -20.16 8.74
CA GLU A 134 1.81 -19.67 9.50
C GLU A 134 2.75 -18.81 8.65
N THR A 135 2.86 -19.10 7.35
CA THR A 135 3.69 -18.34 6.41
C THR A 135 3.17 -16.94 6.23
N PHE A 136 1.85 -16.77 6.06
CA PHE A 136 1.21 -15.46 5.96
C PHE A 136 1.52 -14.59 7.19
N TYR A 137 1.35 -15.12 8.40
CA TYR A 137 1.61 -14.37 9.63
C TYR A 137 3.08 -13.98 9.79
N HIS A 138 4.00 -14.85 9.37
CA HIS A 138 5.44 -14.56 9.42
C HIS A 138 5.80 -13.41 8.47
N GLU A 139 5.37 -13.48 7.21
CA GLU A 139 5.61 -12.44 6.21
C GLU A 139 4.93 -11.10 6.59
N LEU A 140 3.73 -11.16 7.18
CA LEU A 140 3.02 -9.98 7.69
C LEU A 140 3.81 -9.27 8.80
N GLU A 141 4.34 -10.04 9.76
CA GLU A 141 5.12 -9.46 10.87
C GLU A 141 6.46 -8.90 10.39
N ASP A 142 7.14 -9.59 9.49
CA ASP A 142 8.38 -9.10 8.87
C ASP A 142 8.14 -7.79 8.12
N ALA A 143 7.04 -7.69 7.37
CA ALA A 143 6.66 -6.47 6.67
C ALA A 143 6.31 -5.33 7.64
N ARG A 144 5.58 -5.61 8.73
CA ARG A 144 5.29 -4.61 9.78
C ARG A 144 6.55 -4.06 10.45
N ILE A 145 7.52 -4.93 10.72
CA ILE A 145 8.82 -4.52 11.28
C ILE A 145 9.57 -3.62 10.29
N LYS A 146 9.58 -4.00 9.01
CA LYS A 146 10.29 -3.27 7.96
C LYS A 146 9.73 -1.87 7.72
N TYR A 147 8.42 -1.69 7.77
CA TYR A 147 7.74 -0.44 7.43
C TYR A 147 7.14 0.29 8.64
N GLN A 148 7.85 0.34 9.75
CA GLN A 148 7.40 1.11 10.92
C GLN A 148 7.47 2.62 10.69
N LEU A 149 6.36 3.29 10.99
CA LEU A 149 6.33 4.75 11.04
C LEU A 149 7.00 5.25 12.33
N SER A 150 7.95 6.16 12.20
CA SER A 150 8.70 6.76 13.33
C SER A 150 7.88 7.80 14.11
#